data_73378dd02f4c4b847a4bb4b8dae7afa6
#
_entry.id   73378dd02f4c4b847a4bb4b8dae7afa6
#
_cell.length_a   1.000
_cell.length_b   1.000
_cell.length_c   1.000
_cell.angle_alpha   90.00
_cell.angle_beta   90.00
_cell.angle_gamma   90.00
#
_symmetry.space_group_name_H-M   'P 1'
#
loop_
_entity.id
_entity.type
_entity.pdbx_description
1 polymer ?
#
loop_
_entity_poly.entity_id
_entity_poly.type
_entity_poly.pdbx_seq_one_letter_code
_entity_poly.pdbx_strand_id
1 'polypeptide(L)'
;AVVPGDRAAEVGRAAEEALHRRWGEIAQQALDEMTKRGIPGRDDPVWRAIWDRQTAPGYLWQCFWAAAPIGSDGYSGAYRLASSVVDASKRSRVFPPAEEPGDKDALSGRRQALHRRGEKARDYWAAAAERVTGAMLRPDGRERLDAIGAIKRVWPHGASFDSTSTVA
;
A
#
# COMPACT_ATOMS: atom_id res chain seq x y z
N ALA A 1 -7.76 18.02 -14.26
CA ALA A 1 -9.00 17.93 -15.03
C ALA A 1 -9.78 19.24 -14.88
N VAL A 2 -10.55 19.63 -15.91
CA VAL A 2 -11.51 20.72 -15.85
C VAL A 2 -12.90 20.07 -15.74
N VAL A 3 -13.66 20.49 -14.73
CA VAL A 3 -15.01 19.96 -14.47
C VAL A 3 -15.95 21.12 -14.11
N PRO A 4 -17.29 20.97 -14.27
CA PRO A 4 -18.24 21.93 -13.73
C PRO A 4 -17.99 22.16 -12.23
N GLY A 5 -18.09 23.42 -11.78
CA GLY A 5 -17.70 23.80 -10.40
C GLY A 5 -18.52 23.11 -9.31
N ASP A 6 -19.79 22.86 -9.56
CA ASP A 6 -20.71 22.11 -8.68
C ASP A 6 -20.34 20.61 -8.53
N ARG A 7 -19.56 20.06 -9.48
CA ARG A 7 -19.11 18.66 -9.48
C ARG A 7 -17.68 18.45 -8.97
N ALA A 8 -16.94 19.49 -8.66
CA ALA A 8 -15.53 19.37 -8.30
C ALA A 8 -15.31 18.47 -7.07
N ALA A 9 -16.15 18.62 -6.03
CA ALA A 9 -16.07 17.80 -4.83
C ALA A 9 -16.48 16.34 -5.07
N GLU A 10 -17.46 16.09 -5.94
CA GLU A 10 -17.88 14.75 -6.36
C GLU A 10 -16.71 14.04 -7.06
N VAL A 11 -16.08 14.70 -8.02
CA VAL A 11 -14.94 14.13 -8.77
C VAL A 11 -13.76 13.85 -7.87
N GLY A 12 -13.45 14.75 -6.91
CA GLY A 12 -12.37 14.54 -5.93
C GLY A 12 -12.61 13.30 -5.07
N ARG A 13 -13.81 13.15 -4.51
CA ARG A 13 -14.19 11.97 -3.72
C ARG A 13 -14.19 10.69 -4.56
N ALA A 14 -14.74 10.74 -5.77
CA ALA A 14 -14.75 9.58 -6.66
C ALA A 14 -13.34 9.09 -7.01
N ALA A 15 -12.38 10.00 -7.17
CA ALA A 15 -10.98 9.66 -7.40
C ALA A 15 -10.35 8.98 -6.17
N GLU A 16 -10.62 9.49 -4.96
CA GLU A 16 -10.15 8.88 -3.70
C GLU A 16 -10.76 7.50 -3.49
N GLU A 17 -12.07 7.34 -3.69
CA GLU A 17 -12.76 6.05 -3.61
C GLU A 17 -12.22 5.05 -4.64
N ALA A 18 -11.92 5.50 -5.87
CA ALA A 18 -11.32 4.66 -6.89
C ALA A 18 -9.91 4.18 -6.51
N LEU A 19 -9.10 5.04 -5.89
CA LEU A 19 -7.78 4.68 -5.36
C LEU A 19 -7.91 3.61 -4.26
N HIS A 20 -8.79 3.81 -3.29
CA HIS A 20 -8.98 2.88 -2.18
C HIS A 20 -9.56 1.54 -2.66
N ARG A 21 -10.51 1.57 -3.59
CA ARG A 21 -11.06 0.36 -4.20
C ARG A 21 -9.97 -0.42 -4.95
N ARG A 22 -9.16 0.26 -5.77
CA ARG A 22 -8.06 -0.39 -6.49
C ARG A 22 -7.02 -0.98 -5.56
N TRP A 23 -6.70 -0.29 -4.48
CA TRP A 23 -5.82 -0.83 -3.44
C TRP A 23 -6.38 -2.10 -2.80
N GLY A 24 -7.68 -2.11 -2.46
CA GLY A 24 -8.36 -3.30 -1.93
C GLY A 24 -8.33 -4.49 -2.90
N GLU A 25 -8.54 -4.24 -4.19
CA GLU A 25 -8.43 -5.29 -5.23
C GLU A 25 -7.01 -5.86 -5.31
N ILE A 26 -5.98 -5.02 -5.26
CA ILE A 26 -4.58 -5.45 -5.26
C ILE A 26 -4.26 -6.29 -4.02
N ALA A 27 -4.69 -5.83 -2.84
CA ALA A 27 -4.50 -6.56 -1.60
C ALA A 27 -5.20 -7.94 -1.63
N GLN A 28 -6.43 -7.99 -2.14
CA GLN A 28 -7.16 -9.26 -2.29
C GLN A 28 -6.49 -10.20 -3.28
N GLN A 29 -6.06 -9.72 -4.44
CA GLN A 29 -5.33 -10.53 -5.43
C GLN A 29 -4.03 -11.10 -4.85
N ALA A 30 -3.29 -10.31 -4.07
CA ALA A 30 -2.08 -10.76 -3.40
C ALA A 30 -2.39 -11.82 -2.32
N LEU A 31 -3.46 -11.64 -1.55
CA LEU A 31 -3.91 -12.62 -0.56
C LEU A 31 -4.29 -13.95 -1.20
N ASP A 32 -5.00 -13.91 -2.32
CA ASP A 32 -5.39 -15.10 -3.06
C ASP A 32 -4.15 -15.82 -3.65
N GLU A 33 -3.18 -15.05 -4.15
CA GLU A 33 -1.93 -15.60 -4.64
C GLU A 33 -1.07 -16.22 -3.52
N MET A 34 -1.01 -15.60 -2.34
CA MET A 34 -0.37 -16.18 -1.16
C MET A 34 -1.02 -17.52 -0.77
N THR A 35 -2.34 -17.55 -0.75
CA THR A 35 -3.12 -18.77 -0.46
C THR A 35 -2.83 -19.87 -1.49
N LYS A 36 -2.84 -19.53 -2.77
CA LYS A 36 -2.55 -20.44 -3.87
C LYS A 36 -1.14 -21.04 -3.81
N ARG A 37 -0.16 -20.27 -3.33
CA ARG A 37 1.21 -20.72 -3.09
C ARG A 37 1.38 -21.50 -1.80
N GLY A 38 0.32 -21.69 -1.03
CA GLY A 38 0.36 -22.40 0.25
C GLY A 38 1.01 -21.63 1.39
N ILE A 39 1.13 -20.29 1.28
CA ILE A 39 1.60 -19.45 2.38
C ILE A 39 0.47 -19.39 3.43
N PRO A 40 0.68 -19.93 4.66
CA PRO A 40 -0.38 -20.04 5.65
C PRO A 40 -0.67 -18.68 6.29
N GLY A 41 -1.89 -18.50 6.85
CA GLY A 41 -2.16 -17.35 7.70
C GLY A 41 -3.54 -16.73 7.51
N ARG A 42 -4.17 -16.89 6.34
CA ARG A 42 -5.45 -16.26 6.01
C ARG A 42 -6.54 -16.49 7.08
N ASP A 43 -6.60 -17.68 7.66
CA ASP A 43 -7.60 -18.07 8.66
C ASP A 43 -7.12 -17.88 10.11
N ASP A 44 -5.87 -17.47 10.31
CA ASP A 44 -5.35 -17.17 11.64
C ASP A 44 -5.74 -15.74 12.06
N PRO A 45 -6.39 -15.57 13.23
CA PRO A 45 -6.92 -14.27 13.63
C PRO A 45 -5.84 -13.21 13.89
N VAL A 46 -4.64 -13.58 14.32
CA VAL A 46 -3.53 -12.62 14.54
C VAL A 46 -3.00 -12.16 13.19
N TRP A 47 -2.73 -13.11 12.30
CA TRP A 47 -2.27 -12.81 10.95
C TRP A 47 -3.28 -11.92 10.22
N ARG A 48 -4.57 -12.30 10.31
CA ARG A 48 -5.65 -11.55 9.66
C ARG A 48 -5.78 -10.13 10.21
N ALA A 49 -5.67 -9.95 11.52
CA ALA A 49 -5.73 -8.63 12.13
C ALA A 49 -4.57 -7.71 11.68
N ILE A 50 -3.35 -8.26 11.51
CA ILE A 50 -2.21 -7.51 10.98
C ILE A 50 -2.47 -7.13 9.52
N TRP A 51 -2.91 -8.09 8.70
CA TRP A 51 -3.22 -7.87 7.29
C TRP A 51 -4.29 -6.79 7.10
N ASP A 52 -5.44 -6.94 7.76
CA ASP A 52 -6.57 -6.02 7.61
C ASP A 52 -6.21 -4.60 8.05
N ARG A 53 -5.47 -4.46 9.14
CA ARG A 53 -4.98 -3.16 9.60
C ARG A 53 -4.07 -2.51 8.58
N GLN A 54 -3.09 -3.24 8.05
CA GLN A 54 -2.08 -2.69 7.14
C GLN A 54 -2.56 -2.49 5.71
N THR A 55 -3.64 -3.16 5.32
CA THR A 55 -4.29 -2.98 4.01
C THR A 55 -5.50 -2.07 4.05
N ALA A 56 -5.89 -1.59 5.23
CA ALA A 56 -7.03 -0.70 5.38
C ALA A 56 -6.91 0.56 4.51
N PRO A 57 -8.03 1.11 4.02
CA PRO A 57 -8.04 2.40 3.36
C PRO A 57 -7.37 3.48 4.22
N GLY A 58 -6.52 4.30 3.63
CA GLY A 58 -5.82 5.36 4.33
C GLY A 58 -4.58 4.93 5.13
N TYR A 59 -4.33 3.63 5.34
CA TYR A 59 -3.13 3.18 6.04
C TYR A 59 -1.84 3.47 5.25
N LEU A 60 -1.80 3.11 3.97
CA LEU A 60 -0.63 3.34 3.11
C LEU A 60 -0.75 4.61 2.28
N TRP A 61 -1.97 4.91 1.80
CA TRP A 61 -2.22 5.98 0.86
C TRP A 61 -3.01 7.10 1.49
N GLN A 62 -2.49 8.31 1.40
CA GLN A 62 -3.22 9.54 1.71
C GLN A 62 -3.48 10.27 0.40
N CYS A 63 -4.74 10.51 0.08
CA CYS A 63 -5.15 11.23 -1.12
C CYS A 63 -5.38 12.70 -0.79
N PHE A 64 -4.70 13.60 -1.50
CA PHE A 64 -4.89 15.03 -1.39
C PHE A 64 -5.33 15.57 -2.74
N TRP A 65 -6.42 16.31 -2.73
CA TRP A 65 -6.91 16.97 -3.92
C TRP A 65 -7.40 18.38 -3.59
N ALA A 66 -7.39 19.25 -4.59
CA ALA A 66 -7.96 20.58 -4.50
C ALA A 66 -8.62 20.96 -5.82
N ALA A 67 -9.60 21.84 -5.74
CA ALA A 67 -10.22 22.46 -6.89
C ALA A 67 -10.15 24.00 -6.75
N ALA A 68 -9.96 24.67 -7.87
CA ALA A 68 -9.97 26.12 -7.94
C ALA A 68 -10.84 26.58 -9.12
N PRO A 69 -11.63 27.67 -8.97
CA PRO A 69 -12.40 28.22 -10.07
C PRO A 69 -11.47 28.80 -11.14
N ILE A 70 -11.83 28.63 -12.40
CA ILE A 70 -11.18 29.33 -13.50
C ILE A 70 -11.78 30.75 -13.58
N GLY A 71 -11.07 31.71 -13.06
CA GLY A 71 -11.44 33.13 -13.06
C GLY A 71 -10.80 33.90 -14.22
N SER A 72 -10.64 35.23 -14.03
CA SER A 72 -10.05 36.17 -15.01
C SER A 72 -8.60 35.80 -15.40
N ASP A 73 -7.85 35.17 -14.48
CA ASP A 73 -6.47 34.70 -14.71
C ASP A 73 -6.37 33.40 -15.51
N GLY A 74 -7.53 32.89 -15.94
CA GLY A 74 -7.66 31.68 -16.76
C GLY A 74 -7.18 30.40 -16.08
N TYR A 75 -6.95 29.37 -16.90
CA TYR A 75 -6.50 28.05 -16.41
C TYR A 75 -5.19 28.11 -15.61
N SER A 76 -4.23 28.94 -16.04
CA SER A 76 -2.93 29.05 -15.37
C SER A 76 -3.06 29.57 -13.92
N GLY A 77 -3.93 30.55 -13.68
CA GLY A 77 -4.22 31.05 -12.35
C GLY A 77 -4.89 30.01 -11.46
N ALA A 78 -5.91 29.34 -11.98
CA ALA A 78 -6.61 28.26 -11.28
C ALA A 78 -5.66 27.09 -10.94
N TYR A 79 -4.79 26.70 -11.86
CA TYR A 79 -3.80 25.65 -11.63
C TYR A 79 -2.82 26.01 -10.50
N ARG A 80 -2.26 27.22 -10.53
CA ARG A 80 -1.36 27.69 -9.46
C ARG A 80 -2.04 27.70 -8.09
N LEU A 81 -3.29 28.17 -8.03
CA LEU A 81 -4.07 28.20 -6.79
C LEU A 81 -4.33 26.77 -6.28
N ALA A 82 -4.84 25.87 -7.11
CA ALA A 82 -5.09 24.48 -6.73
C ALA A 82 -3.81 23.78 -6.25
N SER A 83 -2.69 23.98 -6.95
CA SER A 83 -1.39 23.41 -6.57
C SER A 83 -0.93 23.92 -5.21
N SER A 84 -1.07 25.22 -4.94
CA SER A 84 -0.67 25.81 -3.65
C SER A 84 -1.52 25.26 -2.48
N VAL A 85 -2.81 25.03 -2.70
CA VAL A 85 -3.70 24.43 -1.68
C VAL A 85 -3.31 22.98 -1.39
N VAL A 86 -3.03 22.18 -2.42
CA VAL A 86 -2.55 20.78 -2.24
C VAL A 86 -1.22 20.77 -1.49
N ASP A 87 -0.29 21.65 -1.82
CA ASP A 87 1.01 21.74 -1.14
C ASP A 87 0.86 22.18 0.32
N ALA A 88 -0.04 23.11 0.62
CA ALA A 88 -0.35 23.51 1.98
C ALA A 88 -0.94 22.33 2.78
N SER A 89 -1.89 21.60 2.19
CA SER A 89 -2.50 20.42 2.82
C SER A 89 -1.46 19.33 3.12
N LYS A 90 -0.52 19.08 2.21
CA LYS A 90 0.57 18.13 2.44
C LYS A 90 1.50 18.56 3.58
N ARG A 91 1.78 19.83 3.73
CA ARG A 91 2.65 20.37 4.81
C ARG A 91 1.97 20.34 6.18
N SER A 92 0.65 20.49 6.23
CA SER A 92 -0.13 20.46 7.49
C SER A 92 -0.53 19.07 7.95
N ARG A 93 -0.20 18.01 7.18
CA ARG A 93 -0.58 16.65 7.55
C ARG A 93 0.12 16.21 8.82
N VAL A 94 -0.63 15.53 9.68
CA VAL A 94 -0.09 14.84 10.84
C VAL A 94 0.32 13.44 10.42
N PHE A 95 1.58 13.08 10.71
CA PHE A 95 2.04 11.70 10.57
C PHE A 95 1.73 10.97 11.87
N PRO A 96 0.80 10.02 11.90
CA PRO A 96 0.64 9.18 13.07
C PRO A 96 1.95 8.42 13.34
N PRO A 97 2.31 8.17 14.61
CA PRO A 97 3.45 7.34 14.92
C PRO A 97 3.27 5.97 14.25
N ALA A 98 4.17 5.66 13.32
CA ALA A 98 4.05 4.48 12.48
C ALA A 98 4.68 3.23 13.11
N GLU A 99 4.93 3.25 14.45
CA GLU A 99 5.50 2.10 15.12
C GLU A 99 4.40 1.18 15.61
N GLU A 100 4.26 0.03 14.97
CA GLU A 100 3.33 -1.01 15.36
C GLU A 100 3.93 -1.92 16.45
N PRO A 101 3.11 -2.63 17.25
CA PRO A 101 3.62 -3.58 18.23
C PRO A 101 4.23 -4.83 17.59
N GLY A 102 4.97 -5.62 18.35
CA GLY A 102 5.46 -6.95 17.96
C GLY A 102 6.71 -6.93 17.07
N ASP A 103 7.01 -8.09 16.48
CA ASP A 103 8.16 -8.29 15.59
C ASP A 103 8.06 -7.40 14.36
N LYS A 104 9.15 -6.73 14.02
CA LYS A 104 9.18 -5.77 12.90
C LYS A 104 9.50 -6.45 11.58
N ASP A 105 8.93 -5.92 10.51
CA ASP A 105 9.31 -6.27 9.15
C ASP A 105 10.77 -5.92 8.87
N ALA A 106 11.38 -6.66 7.96
CA ALA A 106 12.80 -6.50 7.63
C ALA A 106 13.10 -5.32 6.69
N LEU A 107 12.07 -4.72 6.08
CA LEU A 107 12.23 -3.65 5.09
C LEU A 107 12.11 -2.27 5.71
N SER A 108 11.04 -1.99 6.47
CA SER A 108 10.82 -0.69 7.09
C SER A 108 11.32 -0.63 8.53
N GLY A 109 11.39 -1.75 9.24
CA GLY A 109 11.70 -1.84 10.65
C GLY A 109 10.67 -1.19 11.57
N ARG A 110 9.50 -0.83 11.05
CA ARG A 110 8.46 -0.08 11.78
C ARG A 110 7.14 -0.80 11.89
N ARG A 111 6.74 -1.52 10.83
CA ARG A 111 5.47 -2.23 10.77
C ARG A 111 5.62 -3.64 11.32
N GLN A 112 4.54 -4.17 11.88
CA GLN A 112 4.51 -5.54 12.37
C GLN A 112 4.62 -6.51 11.19
N ALA A 113 5.57 -7.43 11.28
CA ALA A 113 5.67 -8.51 10.31
C ALA A 113 4.48 -9.47 10.46
N LEU A 114 3.99 -10.01 9.36
CA LEU A 114 2.96 -11.03 9.36
C LEU A 114 3.47 -12.29 10.08
N HIS A 115 2.67 -12.83 10.99
CA HIS A 115 2.91 -14.09 11.68
C HIS A 115 1.59 -14.65 12.20
N ARG A 116 1.56 -15.95 12.51
CA ARG A 116 0.39 -16.58 13.13
C ARG A 116 0.45 -16.46 14.65
N ARG A 117 -0.66 -16.73 15.30
CA ARG A 117 -0.76 -16.77 16.77
C ARG A 117 0.27 -17.75 17.36
N GLY A 118 1.02 -17.30 18.35
CA GLY A 118 2.00 -18.12 19.05
C GLY A 118 3.29 -18.44 18.29
N GLU A 119 3.45 -17.91 17.08
CA GLU A 119 4.62 -18.11 16.22
C GLU A 119 5.44 -16.83 16.11
N LYS A 120 6.78 -16.94 16.12
CA LYS A 120 7.66 -15.80 15.84
C LYS A 120 7.63 -15.47 14.34
N ALA A 121 7.68 -14.21 14.00
CA ALA A 121 7.68 -13.79 12.59
C ALA A 121 8.82 -14.41 11.78
N ARG A 122 10.00 -14.62 12.39
CA ARG A 122 11.13 -15.30 11.74
C ARG A 122 10.79 -16.73 11.32
N ASP A 123 10.21 -17.49 12.24
CA ASP A 123 9.91 -18.92 12.01
C ASP A 123 8.78 -19.06 10.96
N TYR A 124 7.77 -18.19 11.06
CA TYR A 124 6.71 -18.10 10.05
C TYR A 124 7.27 -17.84 8.65
N TRP A 125 8.15 -16.85 8.49
CA TRP A 125 8.70 -16.49 7.18
C TRP A 125 9.72 -17.50 6.66
N ALA A 126 10.46 -18.21 7.53
CA ALA A 126 11.29 -19.34 7.13
C ALA A 126 10.43 -20.46 6.54
N ALA A 127 9.36 -20.86 7.23
CA ALA A 127 8.44 -21.89 6.74
C ALA A 127 7.67 -21.45 5.47
N ALA A 128 7.33 -20.17 5.34
CA ALA A 128 6.70 -19.62 4.14
C ALA A 128 7.65 -19.67 2.93
N ALA A 129 8.93 -19.38 3.14
CA ALA A 129 9.94 -19.40 2.08
C ALA A 129 10.16 -20.79 1.48
N GLU A 130 10.03 -21.85 2.28
CA GLU A 130 10.12 -23.24 1.79
C GLU A 130 8.98 -23.62 0.83
N ARG A 131 7.85 -22.93 0.93
CA ARG A 131 6.63 -23.20 0.13
C ARG A 131 6.56 -22.36 -1.15
N VAL A 132 7.37 -21.32 -1.25
CA VAL A 132 7.40 -20.42 -2.41
C VAL A 132 8.52 -20.85 -3.34
N THR A 133 8.16 -21.45 -4.48
CA THR A 133 9.11 -21.82 -5.52
C THR A 133 9.70 -20.58 -6.21
N GLY A 134 11.01 -20.53 -6.34
CA GLY A 134 11.74 -19.43 -6.94
C GLY A 134 12.28 -18.45 -5.89
N ALA A 135 13.25 -17.63 -6.25
CA ALA A 135 14.01 -16.74 -5.36
C ALA A 135 13.20 -15.55 -4.77
N MET A 136 11.89 -15.74 -4.51
CA MET A 136 11.02 -14.67 -4.01
C MET A 136 11.24 -14.34 -2.53
N LEU A 137 11.66 -15.30 -1.72
CA LEU A 137 11.90 -15.14 -0.29
C LEU A 137 13.20 -15.84 0.12
N ARG A 138 13.92 -15.27 1.07
CA ARG A 138 15.10 -15.91 1.65
C ARG A 138 14.70 -17.01 2.62
N PRO A 139 15.28 -18.23 2.51
CA PRO A 139 14.85 -19.39 3.27
C PRO A 139 15.16 -19.33 4.77
N ASP A 140 16.00 -18.38 5.21
CA ASP A 140 16.44 -18.26 6.61
C ASP A 140 15.51 -17.43 7.52
N GLY A 141 14.35 -16.99 7.00
CA GLY A 141 13.40 -16.15 7.73
C GLY A 141 13.89 -14.74 8.06
N ARG A 142 15.02 -14.32 7.49
CA ARG A 142 15.51 -12.94 7.68
C ARG A 142 14.64 -11.91 6.98
N GLU A 143 13.97 -12.32 5.91
CA GLU A 143 13.08 -11.49 5.11
C GLU A 143 11.65 -11.55 5.68
N ARG A 144 11.47 -11.02 6.90
CA ARG A 144 10.15 -10.89 7.51
C ARG A 144 9.40 -9.75 6.86
N LEU A 145 8.24 -10.03 6.29
CA LEU A 145 7.44 -9.05 5.56
C LEU A 145 6.20 -8.66 6.37
N ASP A 146 5.87 -7.38 6.31
CA ASP A 146 4.56 -6.85 6.63
C ASP A 146 3.57 -7.13 5.46
N ALA A 147 2.30 -6.76 5.59
CA ALA A 147 1.33 -6.98 4.51
C ALA A 147 1.72 -6.23 3.23
N ILE A 148 2.25 -5.01 3.35
CA ILE A 148 2.65 -4.21 2.19
C ILE A 148 3.84 -4.85 1.46
N GLY A 149 4.83 -5.33 2.21
CA GLY A 149 5.98 -6.07 1.68
C GLY A 149 5.56 -7.37 1.00
N ALA A 150 4.63 -8.10 1.61
CA ALA A 150 4.07 -9.32 1.05
C ALA A 150 3.31 -9.06 -0.26
N ILE A 151 2.45 -8.03 -0.30
CA ILE A 151 1.74 -7.61 -1.52
C ILE A 151 2.74 -7.32 -2.64
N LYS A 152 3.75 -6.49 -2.39
CA LYS A 152 4.77 -6.15 -3.40
C LYS A 152 5.51 -7.38 -3.94
N ARG A 153 5.62 -8.43 -3.14
CA ARG A 153 6.35 -9.64 -3.49
C ARG A 153 5.52 -10.63 -4.31
N VAL A 154 4.23 -10.74 -4.05
CA VAL A 154 3.38 -11.79 -4.62
C VAL A 154 2.31 -11.29 -5.59
N TRP A 155 2.00 -9.98 -5.60
CA TRP A 155 0.97 -9.46 -6.48
C TRP A 155 1.32 -9.73 -7.95
N PRO A 156 0.44 -10.41 -8.71
CA PRO A 156 0.68 -10.75 -10.09
C PRO A 156 0.51 -9.50 -10.98
N HIS A 157 1.57 -8.71 -11.10
CA HIS A 157 1.63 -7.66 -12.11
C HIS A 157 2.00 -8.28 -13.46
N GLY A 158 1.19 -8.06 -14.46
CA GLY A 158 1.37 -8.62 -15.82
C GLY A 158 2.50 -7.98 -16.65
N ALA A 159 3.36 -7.15 -16.06
CA ALA A 159 4.47 -6.51 -16.71
C ALA A 159 5.80 -6.91 -16.05
N SER A 160 6.77 -7.35 -16.86
CA SER A 160 8.16 -7.36 -16.44
C SER A 160 8.65 -5.90 -16.46
N PHE A 161 9.18 -5.43 -15.34
CA PHE A 161 9.91 -4.16 -15.33
C PHE A 161 11.37 -4.46 -15.59
N ASP A 162 11.91 -3.91 -16.67
CA ASP A 162 13.33 -3.95 -16.92
C ASP A 162 14.06 -3.23 -15.78
N SER A 163 15.15 -3.82 -15.31
CA SER A 163 16.00 -3.17 -14.34
C SER A 163 16.54 -1.87 -14.93
N THR A 164 16.62 -0.80 -14.14
CA THR A 164 17.25 0.46 -14.56
C THR A 164 18.68 0.29 -15.05
N SER A 165 19.34 -0.82 -14.70
CA SER A 165 20.66 -1.21 -15.21
C SER A 165 20.61 -1.84 -16.61
N THR A 166 19.43 -2.14 -17.14
CA THR A 166 19.25 -2.73 -18.49
C THR A 166 18.95 -1.65 -19.55
N VAL A 167 18.72 -0.40 -19.12
CA VAL A 167 18.41 0.76 -19.96
C VAL A 167 19.68 1.62 -20.13
N ALA A 168 20.80 1.00 -20.45
CA ALA A 168 22.05 1.69 -20.80
C ALA A 168 22.36 1.49 -22.27
#